data_ab6adce207d3b5a7aac24aaf1c222599
#
_entry.id   ab6adce207d3b5a7aac24aaf1c222599
#
_cell.length_a   1.000
_cell.length_b   1.000
_cell.length_c   1.000
_cell.angle_alpha   90.00
_cell.angle_beta   90.00
_cell.angle_gamma   90.00
#
_symmetry.space_group_name_H-M   'P 1'
#
loop_
_entity.id
_entity.type
_entity.pdbx_description
1 polymer ?
#
loop_
_entity_poly.entity_id
_entity_poly.type
_entity_poly.pdbx_seq_one_letter_code
_entity_poly.pdbx_strand_id
1 'polypeptide(L)'
;MNTRSTIMDTNSFRAEHASALDSETRKLTDRRSQNLGESYRLFYRNPVHLVKGQGQYLWDAAGNQYLDAYNNVASIGHCHPAVINAVNEQMQMLNTHTRYLHERILDYTDELLATTPTEINKAMYMCTGSEANDLAIRIAREYSGGTGIIVSQEAYHGTSDLTSGCSPALGTGQTLAATTRLVAAPDQYRFEGEDLGDWFAAQIQAQIDDMNANGIKFAGFLADSIFSSDGVMPNPIGFLKKAVDVVHANGGIFIADEVQPGFARTGDSFWGFGRHGVVPDIITTGKPMGNGIPVSGLLAKDHVLSAFSQKIPYFNTFGGNPVAMAAAQAVLKTIQEEELQAHSQRLGGCLLYTSPSPRD
;
A
#
# COMPACT_ATOMS: atom_id res chain seq x y z
N MET A 1 -6.95 29.34 12.39
CA MET A 1 -7.44 28.25 11.54
C MET A 1 -6.96 26.96 12.19
N ASN A 2 -7.89 26.10 12.63
CA ASN A 2 -7.53 24.79 13.17
C ASN A 2 -7.08 23.92 11.97
N THR A 3 -5.79 23.86 11.70
CA THR A 3 -5.24 22.91 10.73
C THR A 3 -5.48 21.52 11.33
N ARG A 4 -6.37 20.72 10.73
CA ARG A 4 -6.44 19.30 11.03
C ARG A 4 -5.03 18.75 10.95
N SER A 5 -4.53 18.18 12.06
CA SER A 5 -3.24 17.49 12.04
C SER A 5 -3.37 16.30 11.08
N THR A 6 -2.42 16.15 10.18
CA THR A 6 -2.37 14.96 9.31
C THR A 6 -1.94 13.77 10.14
N ILE A 7 -2.20 12.56 9.67
CA ILE A 7 -1.67 11.33 10.28
C ILE A 7 -0.14 11.39 10.40
N MET A 8 0.52 12.08 9.45
CA MET A 8 1.97 12.30 9.43
C MET A 8 2.46 13.22 10.55
N ASP A 9 1.61 14.08 11.10
CA ASP A 9 1.96 15.07 12.14
C ASP A 9 1.68 14.56 13.55
N THR A 10 0.92 13.48 13.71
CA THR A 10 0.41 13.03 15.02
C THR A 10 1.53 12.68 16.00
N ASN A 11 2.65 12.15 15.50
CA ASN A 11 3.80 11.72 16.30
C ASN A 11 5.12 12.23 15.73
N SER A 12 5.13 13.41 15.09
CA SER A 12 6.32 13.96 14.45
C SER A 12 7.19 14.77 15.41
N PHE A 13 8.49 14.79 15.13
CA PHE A 13 9.42 15.76 15.73
C PHE A 13 9.08 17.17 15.29
N ARG A 14 9.14 18.11 16.23
CA ARG A 14 8.98 19.55 15.99
C ARG A 14 10.16 20.32 16.56
N ALA A 15 10.45 21.50 16.00
CA ALA A 15 11.56 22.34 16.44
C ALA A 15 11.53 22.65 17.96
N GLU A 16 10.34 22.76 18.55
CA GLU A 16 10.16 22.95 20.01
C GLU A 16 10.73 21.80 20.85
N HIS A 17 10.84 20.60 20.29
CA HIS A 17 11.40 19.42 20.97
C HIS A 17 12.95 19.42 20.95
N ALA A 18 13.59 20.26 20.12
CA ALA A 18 15.04 20.23 19.91
C ALA A 18 15.85 20.48 21.19
N SER A 19 15.31 21.25 22.15
CA SER A 19 16.01 21.55 23.41
C SER A 19 16.21 20.33 24.32
N ALA A 20 15.38 19.29 24.16
CA ALA A 20 15.42 18.06 24.95
C ALA A 20 16.33 16.99 24.36
N LEU A 21 16.86 17.18 23.12
CA LEU A 21 17.72 16.22 22.44
C LEU A 21 19.13 16.22 23.04
N ASP A 22 19.74 15.02 23.06
CA ASP A 22 21.19 14.91 23.29
C ASP A 22 22.00 15.58 22.15
N SER A 23 23.30 15.79 22.38
CA SER A 23 24.15 16.57 21.46
C SER A 23 24.30 15.93 20.09
N GLU A 24 24.36 14.61 20.00
CA GLU A 24 24.54 13.88 18.73
C GLU A 24 23.26 13.85 17.91
N THR A 25 22.12 13.53 18.54
CA THR A 25 20.81 13.57 17.88
C THR A 25 20.50 15.00 17.40
N ARG A 26 20.85 16.03 18.18
CA ARG A 26 20.69 17.42 17.77
C ARG A 26 21.52 17.75 16.53
N LYS A 27 22.80 17.39 16.48
CA LYS A 27 23.64 17.61 15.30
C LYS A 27 23.06 16.98 14.03
N LEU A 28 22.52 15.76 14.14
CA LEU A 28 21.88 15.07 13.03
C LEU A 28 20.59 15.75 12.58
N THR A 29 19.74 16.17 13.51
CA THR A 29 18.50 16.90 13.19
C THR A 29 18.77 18.27 12.58
N ASP A 30 19.77 19.01 13.08
CA ASP A 30 20.19 20.31 12.52
C ASP A 30 20.73 20.15 11.10
N ARG A 31 21.63 19.17 10.87
CA ARG A 31 22.17 18.87 9.55
C ARG A 31 21.08 18.43 8.58
N ARG A 32 20.10 17.63 9.05
CA ARG A 32 18.95 17.21 8.27
C ARG A 32 18.09 18.41 7.84
N SER A 33 17.79 19.32 8.76
CA SER A 33 17.01 20.54 8.47
C SER A 33 17.71 21.46 7.48
N GLN A 34 19.05 21.48 7.46
CA GLN A 34 19.82 22.25 6.49
C GLN A 34 19.80 21.68 5.07
N ASN A 35 19.73 20.34 4.94
CA ASN A 35 20.01 19.67 3.67
C ASN A 35 18.81 18.99 3.04
N LEU A 36 17.75 18.66 3.80
CA LEU A 36 16.56 17.99 3.32
C LEU A 36 15.32 18.90 3.41
N GLY A 37 14.39 18.72 2.50
CA GLY A 37 13.13 19.47 2.51
C GLY A 37 12.34 19.25 3.80
N GLU A 38 11.73 20.30 4.33
CA GLU A 38 10.95 20.28 5.58
C GLU A 38 9.73 19.33 5.54
N SER A 39 9.30 18.93 4.35
CA SER A 39 8.24 17.95 4.17
C SER A 39 8.60 16.53 4.66
N TYR A 40 9.89 16.22 4.80
CA TYR A 40 10.34 14.94 5.37
C TYR A 40 10.22 14.98 6.90
N ARG A 41 9.07 14.56 7.42
CA ARG A 41 8.81 14.49 8.87
C ARG A 41 9.63 13.39 9.53
N LEU A 42 10.26 13.68 10.68
CA LEU A 42 10.83 12.67 11.55
C LEU A 42 9.76 12.15 12.51
N PHE A 43 9.77 10.85 12.77
CA PHE A 43 8.94 10.27 13.82
C PHE A 43 9.49 10.60 15.20
N TYR A 44 8.55 10.65 16.15
CA TYR A 44 8.77 10.79 17.58
C TYR A 44 9.30 12.16 18.00
N ARG A 45 8.86 12.61 19.19
CA ARG A 45 9.38 13.83 19.82
C ARG A 45 10.88 13.75 20.08
N ASN A 46 11.38 12.54 20.34
CA ASN A 46 12.80 12.23 20.40
C ASN A 46 13.13 11.26 19.23
N PRO A 47 13.61 11.76 18.09
CA PRO A 47 13.89 10.92 16.92
C PRO A 47 14.94 9.85 17.22
N VAL A 48 14.70 8.64 16.74
CA VAL A 48 15.59 7.50 16.98
C VAL A 48 16.66 7.45 15.88
N HIS A 49 17.92 7.42 16.29
CA HIS A 49 19.08 7.23 15.37
C HIS A 49 19.34 5.74 15.18
N LEU A 50 18.63 5.11 14.24
CA LEU A 50 18.79 3.69 13.94
C LEU A 50 20.09 3.43 13.15
N VAL A 51 20.84 2.40 13.55
CA VAL A 51 22.11 2.00 12.93
C VAL A 51 22.18 0.53 12.51
N LYS A 52 21.26 -0.32 12.99
CA LYS A 52 21.22 -1.75 12.68
C LYS A 52 19.78 -2.28 12.70
N GLY A 53 19.51 -3.24 11.80
CA GLY A 53 18.30 -4.04 11.80
C GLY A 53 18.63 -5.53 11.60
N GLN A 54 17.89 -6.43 12.25
CA GLN A 54 17.99 -7.88 12.05
C GLN A 54 16.69 -8.56 12.49
N GLY A 55 16.08 -9.29 11.59
CA GLY A 55 14.77 -9.91 11.84
C GLY A 55 13.75 -8.86 12.27
N GLN A 56 13.08 -9.07 13.39
CA GLN A 56 12.09 -8.16 13.96
C GLN A 56 12.69 -7.05 14.84
N TYR A 57 13.99 -6.93 14.95
CA TYR A 57 14.64 -5.99 15.85
C TYR A 57 15.43 -4.90 15.12
N LEU A 58 15.42 -3.72 15.74
CA LEU A 58 16.22 -2.55 15.37
C LEU A 58 17.12 -2.13 16.54
N TRP A 59 18.26 -1.50 16.25
CA TRP A 59 19.15 -0.94 17.26
C TRP A 59 19.49 0.50 16.93
N ASP A 60 19.52 1.34 17.97
CA ASP A 60 20.01 2.71 17.85
C ASP A 60 21.52 2.81 18.06
N ALA A 61 22.05 4.02 17.87
CA ALA A 61 23.48 4.31 18.05
C ALA A 61 23.97 4.15 19.49
N ALA A 62 23.10 4.18 20.49
CA ALA A 62 23.42 3.94 21.90
C ALA A 62 23.41 2.44 22.24
N GLY A 63 23.03 1.56 21.32
CA GLY A 63 22.96 0.12 21.52
C GLY A 63 21.62 -0.38 22.09
N ASN A 64 20.61 0.48 22.23
CA ASN A 64 19.29 0.06 22.67
C ASN A 64 18.62 -0.77 21.57
N GLN A 65 17.99 -1.87 21.97
CA GLN A 65 17.23 -2.75 21.09
C GLN A 65 15.74 -2.43 21.14
N TYR A 66 15.11 -2.39 19.97
CA TYR A 66 13.68 -2.15 19.79
C TYR A 66 13.04 -3.33 19.06
N LEU A 67 11.87 -3.79 19.53
CA LEU A 67 10.99 -4.63 18.74
C LEU A 67 10.28 -3.72 17.72
N ASP A 68 10.50 -3.98 16.45
CA ASP A 68 9.86 -3.20 15.38
C ASP A 68 8.42 -3.67 15.16
N ALA A 69 7.49 -2.95 15.74
CA ALA A 69 6.05 -3.18 15.55
C ALA A 69 5.41 -2.17 14.57
N TYR A 70 6.24 -1.36 13.87
CA TYR A 70 5.75 -0.33 12.96
C TYR A 70 6.07 -0.63 11.49
N ASN A 71 7.29 -1.09 11.19
CA ASN A 71 7.80 -1.11 9.82
C ASN A 71 7.06 -2.14 8.94
N ASN A 72 6.31 -1.65 7.96
CA ASN A 72 5.55 -2.46 7.03
C ASN A 72 6.27 -2.74 5.69
N VAL A 73 7.55 -2.38 5.58
CA VAL A 73 8.41 -2.61 4.41
C VAL A 73 9.19 -3.91 4.53
N ALA A 74 9.83 -4.14 5.68
CA ALA A 74 10.63 -5.35 5.93
C ALA A 74 9.73 -6.52 6.36
N SER A 75 8.87 -7.00 5.46
CA SER A 75 7.82 -7.99 5.77
C SER A 75 8.33 -9.35 6.22
N ILE A 76 9.52 -9.75 5.79
CA ILE A 76 10.21 -10.99 6.21
C ILE A 76 11.33 -10.72 7.21
N GLY A 77 11.38 -9.50 7.75
CA GLY A 77 12.39 -9.06 8.72
C GLY A 77 13.55 -8.28 8.09
N HIS A 78 14.17 -7.43 8.92
CA HIS A 78 15.30 -6.60 8.50
C HIS A 78 16.51 -7.46 8.13
N CYS A 79 17.22 -7.04 7.08
CA CYS A 79 18.46 -7.65 6.61
C CYS A 79 18.35 -9.18 6.40
N HIS A 80 17.23 -9.64 5.85
CA HIS A 80 17.00 -11.07 5.64
C HIS A 80 18.04 -11.65 4.66
N PRO A 81 18.75 -12.76 5.03
CA PRO A 81 19.83 -13.31 4.21
C PRO A 81 19.40 -13.70 2.80
N ALA A 82 18.20 -14.25 2.63
CA ALA A 82 17.69 -14.65 1.30
C ALA A 82 17.66 -13.46 0.33
N VAL A 83 17.19 -12.28 0.78
CA VAL A 83 17.15 -11.07 -0.07
C VAL A 83 18.53 -10.54 -0.35
N ILE A 84 19.39 -10.47 0.68
CA ILE A 84 20.77 -9.99 0.53
C ILE A 84 21.53 -10.85 -0.49
N ASN A 85 21.44 -12.17 -0.39
CA ASN A 85 22.13 -13.10 -1.27
C ASN A 85 21.59 -12.98 -2.71
N ALA A 86 20.29 -13.02 -2.90
CA ALA A 86 19.65 -12.89 -4.21
C ALA A 86 20.02 -11.59 -4.94
N VAL A 87 20.01 -10.46 -4.21
CA VAL A 87 20.45 -9.15 -4.73
C VAL A 87 21.92 -9.16 -5.12
N ASN A 88 22.79 -9.66 -4.25
CA ASN A 88 24.22 -9.70 -4.50
C ASN A 88 24.59 -10.58 -5.72
N GLU A 89 24.00 -11.76 -5.82
CA GLU A 89 24.20 -12.67 -6.95
C GLU A 89 23.73 -12.03 -8.26
N GLN A 90 22.51 -11.48 -8.28
CA GLN A 90 21.98 -10.89 -9.50
C GLN A 90 22.74 -9.62 -9.91
N MET A 91 23.19 -8.80 -8.95
CA MET A 91 23.94 -7.58 -9.24
C MET A 91 25.30 -7.88 -9.89
N GLN A 92 25.91 -9.02 -9.57
CA GLN A 92 27.17 -9.46 -10.20
C GLN A 92 26.99 -9.95 -11.64
N MET A 93 25.79 -10.33 -12.03
CA MET A 93 25.51 -10.85 -13.39
C MET A 93 25.03 -9.76 -14.34
N LEU A 94 23.89 -9.14 -14.00
CA LEU A 94 23.24 -8.14 -14.87
C LEU A 94 22.15 -7.39 -14.11
N ASN A 95 22.12 -6.08 -14.30
CA ASN A 95 20.96 -5.27 -13.95
C ASN A 95 20.62 -4.33 -15.11
N THR A 96 19.45 -4.50 -15.72
CA THR A 96 18.99 -3.76 -16.90
C THR A 96 17.45 -3.57 -16.86
N HIS A 97 16.89 -2.94 -17.87
CA HIS A 97 15.45 -2.67 -17.95
C HIS A 97 14.69 -3.73 -18.76
N THR A 98 13.37 -3.74 -18.66
CA THR A 98 12.45 -4.74 -19.26
C THR A 98 12.36 -4.73 -20.78
N ARG A 99 13.11 -3.86 -21.48
CA ARG A 99 13.16 -3.86 -22.95
C ARG A 99 14.07 -4.94 -23.52
N TYR A 100 14.79 -5.68 -22.66
CA TYR A 100 15.54 -6.89 -23.01
C TYR A 100 14.85 -8.10 -22.38
N LEU A 101 14.95 -9.25 -23.04
CA LEU A 101 14.47 -10.52 -22.49
C LEU A 101 15.35 -10.94 -21.30
N HIS A 102 14.69 -11.35 -20.22
CA HIS A 102 15.33 -11.90 -19.04
C HIS A 102 14.37 -12.84 -18.31
N GLU A 103 14.82 -14.02 -17.95
CA GLU A 103 13.98 -15.06 -17.32
C GLU A 103 13.46 -14.62 -15.95
N ARG A 104 14.28 -13.92 -15.17
CA ARG A 104 13.97 -13.56 -13.76
C ARG A 104 12.61 -12.86 -13.60
N ILE A 105 12.26 -11.96 -14.51
CA ILE A 105 10.97 -11.25 -14.44
C ILE A 105 9.81 -12.21 -14.77
N LEU A 106 10.02 -13.16 -15.68
CA LEU A 106 9.01 -14.14 -16.08
C LEU A 106 8.77 -15.14 -14.95
N ASP A 107 9.84 -15.73 -14.40
CA ASP A 107 9.77 -16.68 -13.28
C ASP A 107 9.05 -16.08 -12.08
N TYR A 108 9.45 -14.85 -11.70
CA TYR A 108 8.78 -14.14 -10.59
C TYR A 108 7.31 -13.83 -10.91
N THR A 109 7.01 -13.45 -12.15
CA THR A 109 5.63 -13.15 -12.56
C THR A 109 4.74 -14.39 -12.48
N ASP A 110 5.23 -15.54 -12.95
CA ASP A 110 4.49 -16.80 -12.86
C ASP A 110 4.23 -17.19 -11.39
N GLU A 111 5.25 -17.11 -10.54
CA GLU A 111 5.12 -17.37 -9.10
C GLU A 111 4.14 -16.41 -8.41
N LEU A 112 4.18 -15.11 -8.75
CA LEU A 112 3.30 -14.10 -8.16
C LEU A 112 1.85 -14.26 -8.61
N LEU A 113 1.61 -14.47 -9.91
CA LEU A 113 0.27 -14.68 -10.44
C LEU A 113 -0.37 -15.97 -9.91
N ALA A 114 0.43 -17.00 -9.58
CA ALA A 114 -0.07 -18.22 -8.94
C ALA A 114 -0.68 -17.97 -7.54
N THR A 115 -0.41 -16.80 -6.91
CA THR A 115 -1.00 -16.41 -5.62
C THR A 115 -2.34 -15.68 -5.76
N THR A 116 -2.76 -15.34 -6.98
CA THR A 116 -3.96 -14.55 -7.27
C THR A 116 -5.11 -15.41 -7.80
N PRO A 117 -6.36 -14.90 -7.78
CA PRO A 117 -7.44 -15.51 -8.56
C PRO A 117 -7.06 -15.63 -10.05
N THR A 118 -7.53 -16.69 -10.72
CA THR A 118 -7.16 -17.02 -12.10
C THR A 118 -7.52 -15.96 -13.14
N GLU A 119 -8.47 -15.08 -12.81
CA GLU A 119 -8.88 -13.93 -13.63
C GLU A 119 -7.79 -12.86 -13.70
N ILE A 120 -6.94 -12.78 -12.69
CA ILE A 120 -5.78 -11.88 -12.64
C ILE A 120 -4.60 -12.56 -13.27
N ASN A 121 -4.29 -12.20 -14.51
CA ASN A 121 -3.37 -12.96 -15.36
C ASN A 121 -2.34 -12.12 -16.12
N LYS A 122 -2.23 -10.83 -15.77
CA LYS A 122 -1.21 -9.90 -16.32
C LYS A 122 -0.54 -9.14 -15.20
N ALA A 123 0.74 -8.83 -15.40
CA ALA A 123 1.53 -8.05 -14.46
C ALA A 123 2.32 -6.93 -15.15
N MET A 124 2.51 -5.82 -14.45
CA MET A 124 3.42 -4.73 -14.79
C MET A 124 4.19 -4.33 -13.54
N TYR A 125 5.45 -3.87 -13.70
CA TYR A 125 6.32 -3.55 -12.56
C TYR A 125 6.82 -2.12 -12.59
N MET A 126 6.94 -1.51 -11.41
CA MET A 126 7.43 -0.18 -11.13
C MET A 126 8.33 -0.21 -9.88
N CYS A 127 8.64 0.97 -9.32
CA CYS A 127 9.49 1.08 -8.14
C CYS A 127 8.72 1.41 -6.86
N THR A 128 7.56 2.06 -6.98
CA THR A 128 6.80 2.57 -5.82
C THR A 128 5.31 2.27 -5.94
N GLY A 129 4.63 2.14 -4.79
CA GLY A 129 3.17 2.04 -4.77
C GLY A 129 2.47 3.24 -5.40
N SER A 130 3.08 4.44 -5.32
CA SER A 130 2.57 5.64 -6.01
C SER A 130 2.53 5.47 -7.52
N GLU A 131 3.58 4.90 -8.14
CA GLU A 131 3.60 4.61 -9.57
C GLU A 131 2.60 3.51 -9.95
N ALA A 132 2.45 2.49 -9.10
CA ALA A 132 1.48 1.40 -9.32
C ALA A 132 0.04 1.94 -9.29
N ASN A 133 -0.32 2.74 -8.30
CA ASN A 133 -1.64 3.35 -8.19
C ASN A 133 -1.88 4.40 -9.28
N ASP A 134 -0.86 5.19 -9.66
CA ASP A 134 -0.94 6.12 -10.80
C ASP A 134 -1.33 5.39 -12.09
N LEU A 135 -0.62 4.31 -12.39
CA LEU A 135 -0.92 3.49 -13.56
C LEU A 135 -2.31 2.84 -13.46
N ALA A 136 -2.71 2.35 -12.28
CA ALA A 136 -4.03 1.76 -12.06
C ALA A 136 -5.16 2.75 -12.33
N ILE A 137 -5.04 4.00 -11.87
CA ILE A 137 -6.01 5.07 -12.15
C ILE A 137 -6.06 5.37 -13.66
N ARG A 138 -4.92 5.39 -14.34
CA ARG A 138 -4.87 5.62 -15.79
C ARG A 138 -5.56 4.50 -16.56
N ILE A 139 -5.32 3.24 -16.16
CA ILE A 139 -5.98 2.08 -16.76
C ILE A 139 -7.50 2.12 -16.51
N ALA A 140 -7.93 2.47 -15.29
CA ALA A 140 -9.34 2.62 -14.94
C ALA A 140 -10.04 3.64 -15.85
N ARG A 141 -9.40 4.77 -16.12
CA ARG A 141 -9.90 5.84 -17.00
C ARG A 141 -10.01 5.37 -18.44
N GLU A 142 -9.02 4.69 -18.96
CA GLU A 142 -9.05 4.16 -20.34
C GLU A 142 -10.10 3.05 -20.51
N TYR A 143 -10.24 2.18 -19.52
CA TYR A 143 -11.21 1.08 -19.54
C TYR A 143 -12.65 1.58 -19.49
N SER A 144 -12.97 2.44 -18.52
CA SER A 144 -14.32 2.95 -18.31
C SER A 144 -14.69 4.12 -19.24
N GLY A 145 -13.70 4.84 -19.77
CA GLY A 145 -13.87 6.12 -20.44
C GLY A 145 -14.31 7.25 -19.49
N GLY A 146 -14.16 7.03 -18.17
CA GLY A 146 -14.50 8.00 -17.12
C GLY A 146 -13.27 8.63 -16.48
N THR A 147 -13.47 9.57 -15.56
CA THR A 147 -12.40 10.24 -14.83
C THR A 147 -12.59 10.21 -13.33
N GLY A 148 -13.81 9.88 -12.85
CA GLY A 148 -14.19 9.90 -11.45
C GLY A 148 -13.59 8.73 -10.66
N ILE A 149 -12.90 9.01 -9.57
CA ILE A 149 -12.36 8.01 -8.64
C ILE A 149 -12.97 8.22 -7.26
N ILE A 150 -13.42 7.13 -6.66
CA ILE A 150 -13.90 7.11 -5.26
C ILE A 150 -12.79 6.53 -4.40
N VAL A 151 -12.55 7.14 -3.22
CA VAL A 151 -11.61 6.67 -2.19
C VAL A 151 -12.22 6.91 -0.81
N SER A 152 -11.65 6.32 0.25
CA SER A 152 -12.07 6.62 1.63
C SER A 152 -11.56 7.97 2.13
N GLN A 153 -12.17 8.48 3.22
CA GLN A 153 -11.91 9.84 3.74
C GLN A 153 -10.51 10.07 4.27
N GLU A 154 -9.82 9.03 4.71
CA GLU A 154 -8.45 9.10 5.21
C GLU A 154 -7.50 8.24 4.33
N ALA A 155 -7.88 7.97 3.08
CA ALA A 155 -7.08 7.17 2.17
C ALA A 155 -5.71 7.79 1.88
N TYR A 156 -4.71 6.91 1.72
CA TYR A 156 -3.38 7.27 1.22
C TYR A 156 -2.95 6.29 0.12
N HIS A 157 -2.85 6.78 -1.10
CA HIS A 157 -2.51 5.97 -2.27
C HIS A 157 -1.21 6.39 -2.97
N GLY A 158 -0.55 7.43 -2.48
CA GLY A 158 0.74 7.87 -3.00
C GLY A 158 0.90 9.36 -3.15
N THR A 159 2.02 9.77 -3.77
CA THR A 159 2.51 11.14 -3.86
C THR A 159 2.72 11.65 -5.30
N SER A 160 2.41 10.84 -6.36
CA SER A 160 2.33 11.39 -7.72
C SER A 160 1.12 12.31 -7.83
N ASP A 161 1.03 13.12 -8.87
CA ASP A 161 -0.07 14.06 -9.05
C ASP A 161 -1.45 13.37 -9.00
N LEU A 162 -1.61 12.26 -9.72
CA LEU A 162 -2.88 11.51 -9.70
C LEU A 162 -3.16 10.89 -8.32
N THR A 163 -2.18 10.27 -7.71
CA THR A 163 -2.38 9.59 -6.42
C THR A 163 -2.51 10.55 -5.25
N SER A 164 -1.80 11.68 -5.25
CA SER A 164 -1.98 12.72 -4.23
C SER A 164 -3.35 13.37 -4.32
N GLY A 165 -3.88 13.53 -5.54
CA GLY A 165 -5.27 13.96 -5.78
C GLY A 165 -6.33 12.97 -5.27
N CYS A 166 -5.93 11.75 -4.91
CA CYS A 166 -6.75 10.68 -4.32
C CYS A 166 -6.30 10.31 -2.90
N SER A 167 -5.48 11.14 -2.22
CA SER A 167 -4.90 10.83 -0.91
C SER A 167 -5.23 11.90 0.14
N PRO A 168 -6.47 11.93 0.66
CA PRO A 168 -6.89 12.91 1.67
C PRO A 168 -6.06 12.85 2.96
N ALA A 169 -5.44 11.73 3.31
CA ALA A 169 -4.54 11.59 4.45
C ALA A 169 -3.30 12.51 4.40
N LEU A 170 -2.96 13.06 3.23
CA LEU A 170 -1.91 14.08 3.09
C LEU A 170 -2.29 15.43 3.72
N GLY A 171 -3.55 15.58 4.13
CA GLY A 171 -4.06 16.71 4.88
C GLY A 171 -4.56 17.86 4.03
N THR A 172 -5.03 18.92 4.70
CA THR A 172 -5.72 20.06 4.09
C THR A 172 -4.85 20.92 3.17
N GLY A 173 -3.51 20.74 3.23
CA GLY A 173 -2.57 21.39 2.31
C GLY A 173 -2.52 20.74 0.91
N GLN A 174 -3.02 19.51 0.80
CA GLN A 174 -3.12 18.79 -0.46
C GLN A 174 -4.50 19.01 -1.09
N THR A 175 -4.53 19.55 -2.30
CA THR A 175 -5.78 19.67 -3.07
C THR A 175 -6.14 18.32 -3.68
N LEU A 176 -7.34 17.83 -3.37
CA LEU A 176 -7.89 16.66 -4.03
C LEU A 176 -8.28 16.98 -5.48
N ALA A 177 -8.20 15.99 -6.36
CA ALA A 177 -8.66 16.16 -7.72
C ALA A 177 -10.16 16.45 -7.76
N ALA A 178 -10.60 17.35 -8.63
CA ALA A 178 -12.03 17.72 -8.78
C ALA A 178 -12.93 16.49 -9.13
N THR A 179 -12.33 15.45 -9.69
CA THR A 179 -12.99 14.19 -10.05
C THR A 179 -12.91 13.12 -8.95
N THR A 180 -12.31 13.43 -7.80
CA THR A 180 -12.26 12.51 -6.64
C THR A 180 -13.50 12.70 -5.77
N ARG A 181 -14.06 11.60 -5.26
CA ARG A 181 -15.12 11.60 -4.26
C ARG A 181 -14.72 10.75 -3.06
N LEU A 182 -15.20 11.13 -1.90
CA LEU A 182 -14.85 10.51 -0.64
C LEU A 182 -16.05 9.77 -0.05
N VAL A 183 -15.79 8.56 0.47
CA VAL A 183 -16.73 7.81 1.29
C VAL A 183 -16.21 7.71 2.72
N ALA A 184 -17.11 7.65 3.70
CA ALA A 184 -16.71 7.44 5.08
C ALA A 184 -16.08 6.06 5.24
N ALA A 185 -15.09 5.95 6.14
CA ALA A 185 -14.46 4.68 6.45
C ALA A 185 -15.47 3.67 7.04
N PRO A 186 -15.31 2.36 6.78
CA PRO A 186 -16.19 1.32 7.30
C PRO A 186 -15.88 1.02 8.77
N ASP A 187 -16.02 2.00 9.64
CA ASP A 187 -15.74 1.90 11.07
C ASP A 187 -16.85 1.13 11.80
N GLN A 188 -16.66 -0.17 11.94
CA GLN A 188 -17.60 -1.05 12.63
C GLN A 188 -17.89 -0.62 14.08
N TYR A 189 -16.92 0.00 14.74
CA TYR A 189 -17.07 0.43 16.15
C TYR A 189 -18.05 1.61 16.30
N ARG A 190 -18.08 2.51 15.31
CA ARG A 190 -18.95 3.70 15.30
C ARG A 190 -20.22 3.52 14.46
N PHE A 191 -20.31 2.40 13.77
CA PHE A 191 -21.48 2.11 12.92
C PHE A 191 -22.67 1.66 13.78
N GLU A 192 -23.80 2.37 13.67
CA GLU A 192 -25.02 2.11 14.44
C GLU A 192 -26.12 1.40 13.61
N GLY A 193 -25.83 1.05 12.35
CA GLY A 193 -26.78 0.39 11.44
C GLY A 193 -26.78 -1.14 11.58
N GLU A 194 -27.66 -1.79 10.81
CA GLU A 194 -27.81 -3.26 10.85
C GLU A 194 -26.76 -3.97 9.97
N ASP A 195 -26.47 -3.47 8.78
CA ASP A 195 -25.53 -4.08 7.81
C ASP A 195 -24.52 -3.04 7.30
N LEU A 196 -23.26 -3.19 7.71
CA LEU A 196 -22.18 -2.31 7.29
C LEU A 196 -21.91 -2.39 5.78
N GLY A 197 -22.10 -3.57 5.17
CA GLY A 197 -21.89 -3.77 3.74
C GLY A 197 -22.93 -3.02 2.91
N ASP A 198 -24.22 -3.06 3.31
CA ASP A 198 -25.27 -2.30 2.64
C ASP A 198 -25.05 -0.79 2.77
N TRP A 199 -24.72 -0.34 3.98
CA TRP A 199 -24.43 1.06 4.23
C TRP A 199 -23.23 1.55 3.41
N PHE A 200 -22.15 0.76 3.36
CA PHE A 200 -20.95 1.14 2.60
C PHE A 200 -21.21 1.16 1.09
N ALA A 201 -21.95 0.17 0.58
CA ALA A 201 -22.38 0.13 -0.82
C ALA A 201 -23.27 1.32 -1.19
N ALA A 202 -24.19 1.72 -0.30
CA ALA A 202 -25.03 2.90 -0.50
C ALA A 202 -24.23 4.20 -0.56
N GLN A 203 -23.16 4.34 0.21
CA GLN A 203 -22.26 5.49 0.10
C GLN A 203 -21.54 5.53 -1.25
N ILE A 204 -21.03 4.39 -1.76
CA ILE A 204 -20.42 4.30 -3.09
C ILE A 204 -21.44 4.75 -4.15
N GLN A 205 -22.68 4.24 -4.11
CA GLN A 205 -23.73 4.62 -5.05
C GLN A 205 -24.02 6.12 -4.98
N ALA A 206 -24.15 6.69 -3.79
CA ALA A 206 -24.40 8.13 -3.62
C ALA A 206 -23.30 9.01 -4.23
N GLN A 207 -22.02 8.58 -4.12
CA GLN A 207 -20.92 9.31 -4.75
C GLN A 207 -20.91 9.18 -6.28
N ILE A 208 -21.32 8.03 -6.82
CA ILE A 208 -21.49 7.84 -8.27
C ILE A 208 -22.61 8.75 -8.78
N ASP A 209 -23.72 8.83 -8.06
CA ASP A 209 -24.86 9.70 -8.41
C ASP A 209 -24.46 11.18 -8.38
N ASP A 210 -23.69 11.60 -7.38
CA ASP A 210 -23.12 12.97 -7.32
C ASP A 210 -22.18 13.25 -8.50
N MET A 211 -21.30 12.30 -8.83
CA MET A 211 -20.43 12.43 -10.01
C MET A 211 -21.26 12.63 -11.29
N ASN A 212 -22.27 11.79 -11.50
CA ASN A 212 -23.15 11.87 -12.67
C ASN A 212 -23.90 13.22 -12.75
N ALA A 213 -24.43 13.70 -11.61
CA ALA A 213 -25.09 14.99 -11.51
C ALA A 213 -24.16 16.17 -11.85
N ASN A 214 -22.85 16.01 -11.64
CA ASN A 214 -21.81 16.99 -11.94
C ASN A 214 -21.10 16.76 -13.29
N GLY A 215 -21.60 15.85 -14.14
CA GLY A 215 -21.02 15.55 -15.45
C GLY A 215 -19.67 14.81 -15.40
N ILE A 216 -19.36 14.17 -14.27
CA ILE A 216 -18.15 13.38 -14.08
C ILE A 216 -18.53 11.90 -14.28
N LYS A 217 -18.02 11.29 -15.34
CA LYS A 217 -18.22 9.86 -15.55
C LYS A 217 -17.35 9.05 -14.58
N PHE A 218 -17.97 8.12 -13.86
CA PHE A 218 -17.30 7.24 -12.92
C PHE A 218 -16.30 6.32 -13.63
N ALA A 219 -15.12 6.12 -13.03
CA ALA A 219 -14.07 5.24 -13.53
C ALA A 219 -13.77 4.07 -12.59
N GLY A 220 -13.76 4.30 -11.29
CA GLY A 220 -13.47 3.22 -10.37
C GLY A 220 -13.41 3.61 -8.90
N PHE A 221 -13.38 2.59 -8.08
CA PHE A 221 -13.16 2.65 -6.64
C PHE A 221 -11.76 2.13 -6.33
N LEU A 222 -10.93 2.95 -5.69
CA LEU A 222 -9.59 2.62 -5.25
C LEU A 222 -9.59 2.54 -3.72
N ALA A 223 -9.29 1.38 -3.18
CA ALA A 223 -9.26 1.17 -1.73
C ALA A 223 -8.20 0.16 -1.30
N ASP A 224 -7.58 0.46 -0.16
CA ASP A 224 -6.86 -0.51 0.68
C ASP A 224 -7.91 -1.44 1.32
N SER A 225 -7.77 -2.75 1.13
CA SER A 225 -8.77 -3.75 1.53
C SER A 225 -8.97 -3.91 3.04
N ILE A 226 -8.10 -3.33 3.86
CA ILE A 226 -8.25 -3.25 5.33
C ILE A 226 -8.36 -1.81 5.85
N PHE A 227 -8.44 -0.82 4.95
CA PHE A 227 -8.56 0.60 5.29
C PHE A 227 -7.51 1.06 6.31
N SER A 228 -6.24 0.70 6.05
CA SER A 228 -5.16 0.88 7.01
C SER A 228 -4.90 2.34 7.37
N SER A 229 -5.03 3.27 6.42
CA SER A 229 -4.89 4.71 6.67
C SER A 229 -6.06 5.31 7.45
N ASP A 230 -7.24 4.70 7.33
CA ASP A 230 -8.46 5.13 8.04
C ASP A 230 -8.53 4.65 9.49
N GLY A 231 -7.62 3.74 9.90
CA GLY A 231 -7.54 3.24 11.27
C GLY A 231 -7.47 1.71 11.39
N VAL A 232 -7.20 1.00 10.30
CA VAL A 232 -7.18 -0.46 10.21
C VAL A 232 -8.57 -1.07 10.49
N MET A 233 -9.41 -1.09 9.47
CA MET A 233 -10.82 -1.52 9.57
C MET A 233 -11.09 -2.78 8.73
N PRO A 234 -10.62 -3.96 9.18
CA PRO A 234 -10.67 -5.19 8.39
C PRO A 234 -12.00 -5.93 8.49
N ASN A 235 -12.93 -5.49 9.33
CA ASN A 235 -14.15 -6.21 9.69
C ASN A 235 -15.43 -5.41 9.42
N PRO A 236 -16.60 -6.10 9.30
CA PRO A 236 -16.77 -7.55 9.23
C PRO A 236 -16.22 -8.13 7.92
N ILE A 237 -15.76 -9.38 7.95
CA ILE A 237 -15.34 -10.08 6.74
C ILE A 237 -16.48 -10.08 5.73
N GLY A 238 -16.18 -9.77 4.45
CA GLY A 238 -17.16 -9.78 3.35
C GLY A 238 -17.90 -8.46 3.12
N PHE A 239 -17.82 -7.47 4.00
CA PHE A 239 -18.59 -6.22 3.85
C PHE A 239 -18.31 -5.48 2.52
N LEU A 240 -17.09 -5.62 1.98
CA LEU A 240 -16.68 -4.94 0.76
C LEU A 240 -17.39 -5.47 -0.51
N LYS A 241 -17.93 -6.69 -0.45
CA LYS A 241 -18.51 -7.35 -1.63
C LYS A 241 -19.63 -6.53 -2.27
N LYS A 242 -20.60 -6.05 -1.48
CA LYS A 242 -21.74 -5.27 -1.99
C LYS A 242 -21.29 -3.95 -2.64
N ALA A 243 -20.23 -3.32 -2.09
CA ALA A 243 -19.66 -2.10 -2.67
C ALA A 243 -19.00 -2.38 -4.03
N VAL A 244 -18.28 -3.50 -4.18
CA VAL A 244 -17.67 -3.92 -5.45
C VAL A 244 -18.76 -4.25 -6.48
N ASP A 245 -19.86 -4.91 -6.06
CA ASP A 245 -21.01 -5.18 -6.95
C ASP A 245 -21.61 -3.87 -7.49
N VAL A 246 -21.75 -2.82 -6.65
CA VAL A 246 -22.20 -1.48 -7.06
C VAL A 246 -21.22 -0.84 -8.05
N VAL A 247 -19.92 -0.93 -7.79
CA VAL A 247 -18.88 -0.41 -8.71
C VAL A 247 -19.04 -1.01 -10.11
N HIS A 248 -19.14 -2.32 -10.19
CA HIS A 248 -19.29 -3.03 -11.47
C HIS A 248 -20.62 -2.73 -12.16
N ALA A 249 -21.72 -2.64 -11.41
CA ALA A 249 -23.04 -2.29 -11.95
C ALA A 249 -23.08 -0.89 -12.59
N ASN A 250 -22.20 0.02 -12.17
CA ASN A 250 -22.07 1.36 -12.72
C ASN A 250 -20.92 1.50 -13.75
N GLY A 251 -20.39 0.39 -14.25
CA GLY A 251 -19.36 0.37 -15.31
C GLY A 251 -17.97 0.84 -14.88
N GLY A 252 -17.71 0.96 -13.60
CA GLY A 252 -16.40 1.22 -13.03
C GLY A 252 -15.64 -0.07 -12.73
N ILE A 253 -14.39 0.08 -12.26
CA ILE A 253 -13.56 -1.05 -11.81
C ILE A 253 -13.18 -0.91 -10.34
N PHE A 254 -12.94 -2.05 -9.67
CA PHE A 254 -12.37 -2.08 -8.33
C PHE A 254 -10.86 -2.27 -8.40
N ILE A 255 -10.13 -1.30 -7.84
CA ILE A 255 -8.67 -1.32 -7.67
C ILE A 255 -8.38 -1.63 -6.21
N ALA A 256 -7.84 -2.81 -5.93
CA ALA A 256 -7.38 -3.18 -4.60
C ALA A 256 -5.95 -2.67 -4.39
N ASP A 257 -5.79 -1.66 -3.55
CA ASP A 257 -4.48 -1.20 -3.09
C ASP A 257 -3.95 -2.15 -2.02
N GLU A 258 -3.17 -3.13 -2.46
CA GLU A 258 -2.55 -4.16 -1.61
C GLU A 258 -1.10 -3.80 -1.20
N VAL A 259 -0.73 -2.54 -1.36
CA VAL A 259 0.59 -2.01 -0.96
C VAL A 259 0.82 -2.19 0.54
N GLN A 260 -0.22 -2.22 1.35
CA GLN A 260 -0.14 -2.45 2.79
C GLN A 260 -0.72 -3.81 3.23
N PRO A 261 -1.93 -4.24 2.83
CA PRO A 261 -2.53 -5.48 3.30
C PRO A 261 -1.99 -6.75 2.63
N GLY A 262 -1.39 -6.65 1.46
CA GLY A 262 -0.88 -7.79 0.70
C GLY A 262 0.33 -8.50 1.31
N PHE A 263 0.75 -9.57 0.65
CA PHE A 263 1.90 -10.40 1.05
C PHE A 263 1.73 -11.02 2.43
N ALA A 264 0.59 -11.70 2.64
CA ALA A 264 0.28 -12.48 3.84
C ALA A 264 0.17 -11.68 5.16
N ARG A 265 0.12 -10.34 5.11
CA ARG A 265 0.10 -9.47 6.29
C ARG A 265 -1.09 -9.74 7.21
N THR A 266 -2.27 -10.00 6.65
CA THR A 266 -3.49 -10.25 7.44
C THR A 266 -3.53 -11.64 8.07
N GLY A 267 -2.70 -12.56 7.59
CA GLY A 267 -2.61 -13.93 8.10
C GLY A 267 -3.70 -14.87 7.55
N ASP A 268 -4.92 -14.41 7.43
CA ASP A 268 -6.06 -15.20 6.92
C ASP A 268 -6.10 -15.30 5.39
N SER A 269 -5.42 -14.39 4.70
CA SER A 269 -5.31 -14.37 3.23
C SER A 269 -3.94 -13.86 2.81
N PHE A 270 -3.44 -14.30 1.65
CA PHE A 270 -2.21 -13.75 1.07
C PHE A 270 -2.41 -12.31 0.57
N TRP A 271 -3.59 -12.04 -0.02
CA TRP A 271 -4.06 -10.73 -0.45
C TRP A 271 -5.21 -10.29 0.44
N GLY A 272 -5.17 -9.07 0.96
CA GLY A 272 -6.17 -8.57 1.90
C GLY A 272 -7.60 -8.60 1.34
N PHE A 273 -7.81 -8.37 0.05
CA PHE A 273 -9.13 -8.46 -0.59
C PHE A 273 -9.73 -9.87 -0.50
N GLY A 274 -8.91 -10.92 -0.38
CA GLY A 274 -9.37 -12.31 -0.24
C GLY A 274 -10.26 -12.52 0.98
N ARG A 275 -10.06 -11.74 2.05
CA ARG A 275 -10.93 -11.73 3.25
C ARG A 275 -12.39 -11.44 2.92
N HIS A 276 -12.62 -10.62 1.91
CA HIS A 276 -13.95 -10.14 1.54
C HIS A 276 -14.63 -10.99 0.45
N GLY A 277 -13.93 -12.02 -0.07
CA GLY A 277 -14.45 -12.87 -1.13
C GLY A 277 -14.72 -12.12 -2.43
N VAL A 278 -13.92 -11.10 -2.71
CA VAL A 278 -13.99 -10.30 -3.94
C VAL A 278 -12.81 -10.59 -4.84
N VAL A 279 -13.01 -10.44 -6.15
CA VAL A 279 -11.94 -10.49 -7.15
C VAL A 279 -11.80 -9.09 -7.74
N PRO A 280 -10.74 -8.35 -7.43
CA PRO A 280 -10.54 -7.01 -7.98
C PRO A 280 -10.27 -7.07 -9.48
N ASP A 281 -10.37 -5.93 -10.14
CA ASP A 281 -9.99 -5.80 -11.56
C ASP A 281 -8.52 -5.48 -11.72
N ILE A 282 -7.97 -4.74 -10.74
CA ILE A 282 -6.56 -4.42 -10.61
C ILE A 282 -6.14 -4.61 -9.15
N ILE A 283 -4.97 -5.19 -8.94
CA ILE A 283 -4.26 -5.24 -7.67
C ILE A 283 -3.01 -4.37 -7.82
N THR A 284 -2.78 -3.44 -6.90
CA THR A 284 -1.51 -2.74 -6.79
C THR A 284 -0.75 -3.20 -5.56
N THR A 285 0.56 -3.33 -5.65
CA THR A 285 1.41 -3.80 -4.55
C THR A 285 2.74 -3.07 -4.52
N GLY A 286 3.47 -3.16 -3.40
CA GLY A 286 4.72 -2.42 -3.24
C GLY A 286 5.44 -2.79 -1.95
N LYS A 287 5.41 -1.94 -0.94
CA LYS A 287 6.17 -1.99 0.34
C LYS A 287 6.78 -3.36 0.72
N PRO A 288 5.98 -4.44 0.95
CA PRO A 288 6.51 -5.73 1.39
C PRO A 288 7.26 -6.50 0.30
N MET A 289 6.99 -6.18 -0.98
CA MET A 289 7.38 -6.95 -2.14
C MET A 289 8.89 -7.14 -2.28
N GLY A 290 9.68 -6.11 -1.94
CA GLY A 290 11.15 -6.14 -2.06
C GLY A 290 11.90 -6.15 -0.75
N ASN A 291 11.23 -6.20 0.40
CA ASN A 291 11.84 -6.16 1.74
C ASN A 291 12.86 -5.00 1.89
N GLY A 292 12.54 -3.82 1.35
CA GLY A 292 13.37 -2.63 1.35
C GLY A 292 14.02 -2.29 0.00
N ILE A 293 14.10 -3.22 -0.93
CA ILE A 293 14.47 -2.92 -2.32
C ILE A 293 13.27 -2.28 -3.03
N PRO A 294 13.46 -1.13 -3.71
CA PRO A 294 12.38 -0.46 -4.43
C PRO A 294 11.81 -1.34 -5.54
N VAL A 295 10.61 -1.84 -5.32
CA VAL A 295 9.84 -2.62 -6.30
C VAL A 295 8.36 -2.53 -5.97
N SER A 296 7.54 -2.40 -7.00
CA SER A 296 6.09 -2.44 -6.93
C SER A 296 5.52 -3.12 -8.16
N GLY A 297 4.28 -3.54 -8.07
CA GLY A 297 3.59 -4.23 -9.13
C GLY A 297 2.14 -3.79 -9.29
N LEU A 298 1.64 -3.97 -10.50
CA LEU A 298 0.25 -3.91 -10.85
C LEU A 298 -0.12 -5.24 -11.49
N LEU A 299 -1.10 -5.94 -10.92
CA LEU A 299 -1.64 -7.18 -11.48
C LEU A 299 -3.07 -6.91 -11.93
N ALA A 300 -3.50 -7.42 -13.08
CA ALA A 300 -4.79 -7.08 -13.64
C ALA A 300 -5.42 -8.22 -14.44
N LYS A 301 -6.73 -8.11 -14.62
CA LYS A 301 -7.45 -8.88 -15.64
C LYS A 301 -7.00 -8.42 -17.03
N ASP A 302 -6.73 -9.37 -17.92
CA ASP A 302 -6.21 -9.07 -19.27
C ASP A 302 -7.07 -8.05 -20.03
N HIS A 303 -8.39 -8.22 -20.03
CA HIS A 303 -9.30 -7.31 -20.76
C HIS A 303 -9.30 -5.89 -20.21
N VAL A 304 -9.03 -5.70 -18.91
CA VAL A 304 -8.92 -4.38 -18.28
C VAL A 304 -7.60 -3.71 -18.68
N LEU A 305 -6.50 -4.45 -18.57
CA LEU A 305 -5.18 -3.94 -18.96
C LEU A 305 -5.09 -3.66 -20.47
N SER A 306 -5.68 -4.52 -21.30
CA SER A 306 -5.66 -4.40 -22.77
C SER A 306 -6.29 -3.11 -23.27
N ALA A 307 -7.33 -2.58 -22.59
CA ALA A 307 -7.94 -1.30 -22.92
C ALA A 307 -6.93 -0.13 -22.92
N PHE A 308 -5.93 -0.20 -22.04
CA PHE A 308 -4.85 0.77 -21.94
C PHE A 308 -3.68 0.41 -22.87
N SER A 309 -3.17 -0.82 -22.78
CA SER A 309 -1.89 -1.21 -23.41
C SER A 309 -1.94 -1.27 -24.95
N GLN A 310 -3.14 -1.42 -25.55
CA GLN A 310 -3.32 -1.33 -26.99
C GLN A 310 -3.21 0.10 -27.53
N LYS A 311 -3.37 1.12 -26.68
CA LYS A 311 -3.37 2.52 -27.09
C LYS A 311 -2.14 3.29 -26.60
N ILE A 312 -1.66 2.97 -25.43
CA ILE A 312 -0.68 3.78 -24.70
C ILE A 312 0.54 2.92 -24.36
N PRO A 313 1.73 3.22 -24.92
CA PRO A 313 2.95 2.55 -24.51
C PRO A 313 3.30 2.93 -23.06
N TYR A 314 3.87 1.99 -22.33
CA TYR A 314 4.37 2.21 -20.97
C TYR A 314 5.82 1.77 -20.84
N PHE A 315 6.63 2.61 -20.23
CA PHE A 315 8.02 2.31 -19.91
C PHE A 315 8.40 2.93 -18.57
N ASN A 316 8.95 2.10 -17.68
CA ASN A 316 9.56 2.53 -16.44
C ASN A 316 11.02 2.03 -16.43
N THR A 317 11.98 2.94 -16.30
CA THR A 317 13.41 2.62 -16.44
C THR A 317 13.89 1.55 -15.46
N PHE A 318 13.39 1.60 -14.22
CA PHE A 318 13.83 0.70 -13.16
C PHE A 318 12.81 -0.37 -12.80
N GLY A 319 11.56 -0.21 -13.22
CA GLY A 319 10.50 -1.19 -12.96
C GLY A 319 10.81 -2.53 -13.60
N GLY A 320 10.74 -3.63 -12.85
CA GLY A 320 10.98 -4.97 -13.36
C GLY A 320 12.45 -5.31 -13.66
N ASN A 321 13.41 -4.53 -13.16
CA ASN A 321 14.83 -4.85 -13.34
C ASN A 321 15.21 -6.15 -12.62
N PRO A 322 16.18 -6.92 -13.14
CA PRO A 322 16.54 -8.24 -12.60
C PRO A 322 16.88 -8.27 -11.12
N VAL A 323 17.54 -7.23 -10.58
CA VAL A 323 17.91 -7.16 -9.16
C VAL A 323 16.69 -6.99 -8.27
N ALA A 324 15.75 -6.12 -8.66
CA ALA A 324 14.50 -5.94 -7.93
C ALA A 324 13.62 -7.21 -8.01
N MET A 325 13.61 -7.90 -9.16
CA MET A 325 12.88 -9.17 -9.33
C MET A 325 13.52 -10.28 -8.49
N ALA A 326 14.84 -10.35 -8.39
CA ALA A 326 15.55 -11.31 -7.52
C ALA A 326 15.18 -11.08 -6.04
N ALA A 327 15.15 -9.81 -5.59
CA ALA A 327 14.71 -9.49 -4.25
C ALA A 327 13.25 -9.90 -4.00
N ALA A 328 12.37 -9.57 -4.92
CA ALA A 328 10.93 -9.87 -4.80
C ALA A 328 10.66 -11.37 -4.80
N GLN A 329 11.36 -12.14 -5.63
CA GLN A 329 11.27 -13.59 -5.66
C GLN A 329 11.77 -14.20 -4.34
N ALA A 330 12.88 -13.71 -3.79
CA ALA A 330 13.39 -14.17 -2.49
C ALA A 330 12.36 -13.90 -1.37
N VAL A 331 11.69 -12.76 -1.39
CA VAL A 331 10.62 -12.44 -0.42
C VAL A 331 9.47 -13.42 -0.55
N LEU A 332 8.95 -13.63 -1.76
CA LEU A 332 7.81 -14.51 -1.99
C LEU A 332 8.10 -15.94 -1.54
N LYS A 333 9.27 -16.48 -1.92
CA LYS A 333 9.72 -17.81 -1.51
C LYS A 333 9.85 -17.92 0.01
N THR A 334 10.47 -16.93 0.67
CA THR A 334 10.59 -16.93 2.14
C THR A 334 9.23 -16.96 2.83
N ILE A 335 8.26 -16.15 2.35
CA ILE A 335 6.89 -16.16 2.92
C ILE A 335 6.27 -17.56 2.84
N GLN A 336 6.48 -18.27 1.73
CA GLN A 336 5.94 -19.61 1.50
C GLN A 336 6.69 -20.67 2.30
N GLU A 337 8.02 -20.70 2.24
CA GLU A 337 8.86 -21.71 2.85
C GLU A 337 8.86 -21.63 4.39
N GLU A 338 8.78 -20.43 4.95
CA GLU A 338 8.71 -20.22 6.39
C GLU A 338 7.28 -20.12 6.92
N GLU A 339 6.27 -20.38 6.08
CA GLU A 339 4.84 -20.35 6.43
C GLU A 339 4.42 -19.04 7.15
N LEU A 340 4.96 -17.88 6.68
CA LEU A 340 4.79 -16.62 7.40
C LEU A 340 3.32 -16.13 7.43
N GLN A 341 2.47 -16.58 6.52
CA GLN A 341 1.03 -16.30 6.57
C GLN A 341 0.39 -16.95 7.81
N ALA A 342 0.62 -18.23 8.02
CA ALA A 342 0.12 -18.95 9.19
C ALA A 342 0.74 -18.41 10.49
N HIS A 343 2.02 -18.02 10.44
CA HIS A 343 2.69 -17.36 11.55
C HIS A 343 2.02 -16.04 11.93
N SER A 344 1.72 -15.17 10.96
CA SER A 344 1.03 -13.88 11.19
C SER A 344 -0.35 -14.08 11.82
N GLN A 345 -1.13 -15.03 11.31
CA GLN A 345 -2.44 -15.34 11.87
C GLN A 345 -2.36 -15.82 13.32
N ARG A 346 -1.44 -16.73 13.61
CA ARG A 346 -1.23 -17.26 14.97
C ARG A 346 -0.81 -16.16 15.94
N LEU A 347 0.18 -15.34 15.58
CA LEU A 347 0.66 -14.27 16.44
C LEU A 347 -0.35 -13.14 16.60
N GLY A 348 -1.08 -12.77 15.54
CA GLY A 348 -2.16 -11.79 15.61
C GLY A 348 -3.26 -12.22 16.58
N GLY A 349 -3.67 -13.49 16.50
CA GLY A 349 -4.62 -14.07 17.45
C GLY A 349 -4.10 -14.05 18.90
N CYS A 350 -2.83 -14.41 19.10
CA CYS A 350 -2.18 -14.33 20.40
C CYS A 350 -2.15 -12.89 20.95
N LEU A 351 -1.77 -11.92 20.13
CA LEU A 351 -1.73 -10.51 20.53
C LEU A 351 -3.11 -9.99 20.96
N LEU A 352 -4.15 -10.28 20.19
CA LEU A 352 -5.53 -9.90 20.54
C LEU A 352 -6.01 -10.52 21.85
N TYR A 353 -5.63 -11.78 22.12
CA TYR A 353 -6.00 -12.46 23.35
C TYR A 353 -5.23 -11.95 24.58
N THR A 354 -3.97 -11.54 24.42
CA THR A 354 -3.09 -11.15 25.54
C THR A 354 -3.04 -9.64 25.77
N SER A 355 -3.51 -8.83 24.83
CA SER A 355 -3.55 -7.38 25.01
C SER A 355 -4.67 -7.00 25.97
N PRO A 356 -4.38 -6.17 27.02
CA PRO A 356 -5.42 -5.70 27.92
C PRO A 356 -6.45 -4.87 27.14
N SER A 357 -7.71 -5.18 27.31
CA SER A 357 -8.80 -4.37 26.75
C SER A 357 -8.96 -3.08 27.55
N PRO A 358 -9.24 -1.93 26.93
CA PRO A 358 -9.63 -0.73 27.67
C PRO A 358 -10.91 -0.88 28.51
N ARG A 359 -11.58 -2.01 28.35
CA ARG A 359 -12.83 -2.34 29.10
C ARG A 359 -12.55 -3.21 30.33
N ASP A 360 -11.35 -3.73 30.48
CA ASP A 360 -10.89 -4.53 31.63
C ASP A 360 -10.19 -3.59 32.64
#